data_c52663551ce320993b48e3157908e39a
#
_entry.id   c52663551ce320993b48e3157908e39a
#
_cell.length_a   1.000
_cell.length_b   1.000
_cell.length_c   1.000
_cell.angle_alpha   90.00
_cell.angle_beta   90.00
_cell.angle_gamma   90.00
#
_symmetry.space_group_name_H-M   'P 1'
#
loop_
_entity.id
_entity.type
_entity.pdbx_description
1 polymer ?
#
loop_
_entity_poly.entity_id
_entity_poly.type
_entity_poly.pdbx_seq_one_letter_code
_entity_poly.pdbx_strand_id
1 'polypeptide(L)'
;MPFYKIAEMQKNRATANPQQFVQTAVGEFMKAGIVTKPDEEGPPLHMHPNEEQFTLVIEGKLHFVLGDEERICEPGDLIHIPRFTNHRSRAIGGPAVFFTVKSPAGDGDLDQDYNKAEGAEQAEKRFEEAKRKTF
;
A
#
# COMPACT_ATOMS: atom_id res chain seq x y z
N MET A 1 8.10 16.78 -21.47
CA MET A 1 8.04 16.69 -20.00
C MET A 1 6.62 16.38 -19.58
N PRO A 2 6.36 15.18 -19.06
CA PRO A 2 4.99 14.82 -18.71
C PRO A 2 4.53 15.48 -17.42
N PHE A 3 3.32 16.02 -17.48
CA PHE A 3 2.56 16.45 -16.31
C PHE A 3 1.37 15.52 -16.16
N TYR A 4 1.04 15.16 -14.93
CA TYR A 4 -0.08 14.27 -14.64
C TYR A 4 -1.09 15.00 -13.77
N LYS A 5 -2.37 14.88 -14.13
CA LYS A 5 -3.47 15.24 -13.25
C LYS A 5 -4.09 13.95 -12.73
N ILE A 6 -4.03 13.73 -11.45
CA ILE A 6 -4.53 12.49 -10.85
C ILE A 6 -5.99 12.24 -11.23
N ALA A 7 -6.82 13.29 -11.25
CA ALA A 7 -8.22 13.15 -11.62
C ALA A 7 -8.45 12.63 -13.05
N GLU A 8 -7.45 12.76 -13.92
CA GLU A 8 -7.52 12.33 -15.31
C GLU A 8 -6.78 11.01 -15.57
N MET A 9 -6.02 10.51 -14.59
CA MET A 9 -5.28 9.26 -14.73
C MET A 9 -6.25 8.08 -14.65
N GLN A 10 -6.00 7.08 -15.51
CA GLN A 10 -6.81 5.88 -15.54
C GLN A 10 -6.71 5.11 -14.22
N LYS A 11 -7.86 4.72 -13.67
CA LYS A 11 -7.94 3.85 -12.50
C LYS A 11 -8.02 2.39 -12.97
N ASN A 12 -7.05 1.59 -12.55
CA ASN A 12 -7.03 0.17 -12.82
C ASN A 12 -7.16 -0.61 -11.51
N ARG A 13 -7.67 -1.83 -11.59
CA ARG A 13 -7.67 -2.70 -10.43
C ARG A 13 -6.25 -3.17 -10.15
N ALA A 14 -5.88 -3.21 -8.87
CA ALA A 14 -4.56 -3.69 -8.47
C ALA A 14 -4.43 -5.19 -8.76
N THR A 15 -3.25 -5.62 -9.19
CA THR A 15 -3.01 -7.00 -9.62
C THR A 15 -3.10 -7.98 -8.44
N ALA A 16 -2.46 -7.65 -7.32
CA ALA A 16 -2.44 -8.54 -6.16
C ALA A 16 -3.72 -8.46 -5.32
N ASN A 17 -4.41 -7.32 -5.36
CA ASN A 17 -5.67 -7.14 -4.65
C ASN A 17 -6.66 -6.36 -5.50
N PRO A 18 -7.47 -7.06 -6.34
CA PRO A 18 -8.38 -6.39 -7.29
C PRO A 18 -9.49 -5.55 -6.64
N GLN A 19 -9.65 -5.62 -5.32
CA GLN A 19 -10.60 -4.76 -4.61
C GLN A 19 -10.13 -3.32 -4.50
N GLN A 20 -8.83 -3.09 -4.65
CA GLN A 20 -8.28 -1.73 -4.62
C GLN A 20 -7.97 -1.24 -6.04
N PHE A 21 -7.88 0.09 -6.16
CA PHE A 21 -7.60 0.74 -7.44
C PHE A 21 -6.24 1.43 -7.40
N VAL A 22 -5.58 1.47 -8.55
CA VAL A 22 -4.28 2.13 -8.70
C VAL A 22 -4.31 3.06 -9.91
N GLN A 23 -3.61 4.19 -9.77
CA GLN A 23 -3.35 5.14 -10.84
C GLN A 23 -1.84 5.31 -10.89
N THR A 24 -1.19 4.83 -11.95
CA THR A 24 0.26 4.63 -11.98
C THR A 24 0.94 5.52 -13.01
N ALA A 25 2.11 6.07 -12.63
CA ALA A 25 3.02 6.76 -13.53
C ALA A 25 4.38 6.09 -13.42
N VAL A 26 4.99 5.78 -14.58
CA VAL A 26 6.22 4.99 -14.63
C VAL A 26 7.35 5.86 -15.16
N GLY A 27 8.44 5.97 -14.38
CA GLY A 27 9.66 6.65 -14.77
C GLY A 27 10.74 5.66 -15.20
N GLU A 28 11.95 6.17 -15.37
CA GLU A 28 13.10 5.35 -15.76
C GLU A 28 13.58 4.46 -14.61
N PHE A 29 13.73 5.03 -13.42
CA PHE A 29 14.29 4.34 -12.26
C PHE A 29 13.25 4.02 -11.19
N MET A 30 12.07 4.58 -11.29
CA MET A 30 11.04 4.41 -10.28
C MET A 30 9.65 4.48 -10.90
N LYS A 31 8.68 3.99 -10.16
CA LYS A 31 7.27 4.08 -10.51
C LYS A 31 6.51 4.66 -9.33
N ALA A 32 5.49 5.44 -9.64
CA ALA A 32 4.67 6.10 -8.63
C ALA A 32 3.21 5.75 -8.85
N GLY A 33 2.43 5.77 -7.77
CA GLY A 33 1.02 5.48 -7.90
C GLY A 33 0.20 6.10 -6.79
N ILE A 34 -1.07 6.33 -7.11
CA ILE A 34 -2.11 6.62 -6.14
C ILE A 34 -2.88 5.33 -5.96
N VAL A 35 -2.99 4.87 -4.72
CA VAL A 35 -3.73 3.65 -4.37
C VAL A 35 -4.95 4.04 -3.56
N THR A 36 -6.10 3.55 -4.00
CA THR A 36 -7.38 3.75 -3.30
C THR A 36 -7.86 2.41 -2.77
N LYS A 37 -8.03 2.32 -1.46
CA LYS A 37 -8.51 1.12 -0.79
C LYS A 37 -9.92 1.34 -0.25
N PRO A 38 -10.88 0.48 -0.60
CA PRO A 38 -12.16 0.48 0.12
C PRO A 38 -11.95 0.14 1.59
N ASP A 39 -12.95 0.46 2.41
CA ASP A 39 -12.91 0.16 3.84
C ASP A 39 -12.59 -1.32 4.08
N GLU A 40 -11.68 -1.59 5.02
CA GLU A 40 -11.23 -2.91 5.45
C GLU A 40 -10.45 -3.70 4.41
N GLU A 41 -10.18 -3.12 3.23
CA GLU A 41 -9.44 -3.82 2.17
C GLU A 41 -7.94 -3.57 2.24
N GLY A 42 -7.19 -4.59 1.82
CA GLY A 42 -5.75 -4.58 1.72
C GLY A 42 -5.25 -6.00 1.43
N PRO A 43 -4.07 -6.13 0.81
CA PRO A 43 -3.51 -7.45 0.52
C PRO A 43 -3.07 -8.15 1.80
N PRO A 44 -2.89 -9.49 1.76
CA PRO A 44 -2.27 -10.21 2.87
C PRO A 44 -0.85 -9.72 3.14
N LEU A 45 -0.31 -10.11 4.29
CA LEU A 45 1.09 -9.80 4.62
C LEU A 45 2.02 -10.30 3.51
N HIS A 46 2.93 -9.44 3.07
CA HIS A 46 3.79 -9.71 1.92
C HIS A 46 5.09 -8.93 2.03
N MET A 47 6.00 -9.20 1.10
CA MET A 47 7.26 -8.44 1.02
C MET A 47 7.66 -8.25 -0.44
N HIS A 48 8.61 -7.31 -0.64
CA HIS A 48 9.18 -6.99 -1.94
C HIS A 48 10.70 -7.21 -1.85
N PRO A 49 11.22 -8.34 -2.38
CA PRO A 49 12.66 -8.60 -2.30
C PRO A 49 13.50 -7.69 -3.19
N ASN A 50 12.93 -7.14 -4.25
CA ASN A 50 13.67 -6.37 -5.25
C ASN A 50 13.31 -4.87 -5.25
N GLU A 51 12.32 -4.45 -4.48
CA GLU A 51 11.82 -3.07 -4.50
C GLU A 51 11.87 -2.43 -3.14
N GLU A 52 12.31 -1.18 -3.12
CA GLU A 52 12.18 -0.29 -1.98
C GLU A 52 10.99 0.62 -2.20
N GLN A 53 10.27 0.97 -1.14
CA GLN A 53 9.02 1.72 -1.25
C GLN A 53 8.91 2.80 -0.19
N PHE A 54 8.34 3.95 -0.59
CA PHE A 54 7.84 4.97 0.32
C PHE A 54 6.35 5.14 0.09
N THR A 55 5.60 5.35 1.16
CA THR A 55 4.15 5.55 1.11
C THR A 55 3.77 6.75 1.95
N LEU A 56 2.97 7.65 1.38
CA LEU A 56 2.44 8.84 2.05
C LEU A 56 0.92 8.73 2.11
N VAL A 57 0.35 8.71 3.31
CA VAL A 57 -1.10 8.68 3.48
C VAL A 57 -1.70 10.04 3.12
N ILE A 58 -2.70 10.05 2.24
CA ILE A 58 -3.37 11.27 1.78
C ILE A 58 -4.75 11.42 2.43
N GLU A 59 -5.55 10.36 2.44
CA GLU A 59 -6.91 10.37 3.00
C GLU A 59 -7.18 9.08 3.75
N GLY A 60 -8.04 9.18 4.78
CA GLY A 60 -8.43 8.02 5.56
C GLY A 60 -7.33 7.54 6.47
N LYS A 61 -7.49 6.33 7.01
CA LYS A 61 -6.53 5.72 7.93
C LYS A 61 -6.17 4.32 7.46
N LEU A 62 -4.93 3.93 7.70
CA LEU A 62 -4.42 2.62 7.39
C LEU A 62 -3.94 1.92 8.66
N HIS A 63 -4.40 0.71 8.88
CA HIS A 63 -3.76 -0.19 9.84
C HIS A 63 -2.53 -0.76 9.15
N PHE A 64 -1.35 -0.40 9.64
CA PHE A 64 -0.08 -0.74 9.00
C PHE A 64 0.71 -1.70 9.89
N VAL A 65 1.13 -2.82 9.32
CA VAL A 65 2.09 -3.74 9.93
C VAL A 65 3.38 -3.62 9.12
N LEU A 66 4.49 -3.33 9.79
CA LEU A 66 5.79 -3.14 9.15
C LEU A 66 6.84 -3.84 9.98
N GLY A 67 7.28 -5.02 9.55
CA GLY A 67 8.15 -5.87 10.35
C GLY A 67 7.50 -6.20 11.68
N ASP A 68 8.13 -5.83 12.78
CA ASP A 68 7.63 -6.05 14.14
C ASP A 68 6.75 -4.91 14.67
N GLU A 69 6.59 -3.85 13.90
CA GLU A 69 5.82 -2.68 14.33
C GLU A 69 4.41 -2.69 13.74
N GLU A 70 3.52 -2.07 14.47
CA GLU A 70 2.11 -1.92 14.08
C GLU A 70 1.66 -0.52 14.45
N ARG A 71 1.00 0.18 13.51
CA ARG A 71 0.48 1.54 13.73
C ARG A 71 -0.80 1.77 12.96
N ILE A 72 -1.61 2.71 13.45
CA ILE A 72 -2.65 3.35 12.65
C ILE A 72 -2.01 4.59 12.04
N CYS A 73 -1.86 4.57 10.72
CA CYS A 73 -1.31 5.69 9.98
C CYS A 73 -2.43 6.57 9.44
N GLU A 74 -2.22 7.87 9.47
CA GLU A 74 -3.22 8.86 9.08
C GLU A 74 -2.62 9.90 8.13
N PRO A 75 -3.43 10.79 7.51
CA PRO A 75 -2.91 11.73 6.53
C PRO A 75 -1.71 12.52 7.04
N GLY A 76 -0.65 12.56 6.22
CA GLY A 76 0.61 13.18 6.58
C GLY A 76 1.67 12.21 7.09
N ASP A 77 1.30 10.96 7.38
CA ASP A 77 2.28 9.95 7.79
C ASP A 77 3.01 9.39 6.57
N LEU A 78 4.32 9.30 6.69
CA LEU A 78 5.22 8.75 5.67
C LEU A 78 5.80 7.44 6.18
N ILE A 79 5.68 6.39 5.38
CA ILE A 79 6.16 5.06 5.73
C ILE A 79 7.26 4.67 4.75
N HIS A 80 8.41 4.22 5.26
CA HIS A 80 9.48 3.64 4.48
C HIS A 80 9.44 2.13 4.61
N ILE A 81 9.34 1.44 3.49
CA ILE A 81 9.30 -0.02 3.44
C ILE A 81 10.57 -0.51 2.75
N PRO A 82 11.58 -0.94 3.52
CA PRO A 82 12.80 -1.51 2.95
C PRO A 82 12.53 -2.82 2.22
N ARG A 83 13.45 -3.22 1.36
CA ARG A 83 13.40 -4.53 0.73
C ARG A 83 13.33 -5.63 1.79
N PHE A 84 12.69 -6.75 1.46
CA PHE A 84 12.57 -7.95 2.32
C PHE A 84 11.79 -7.72 3.63
N THR A 85 11.13 -6.58 3.80
CA THR A 85 10.40 -6.29 5.03
C THR A 85 8.94 -6.71 4.86
N ASN A 86 8.49 -7.64 5.70
CA ASN A 86 7.11 -8.07 5.71
C ASN A 86 6.22 -6.91 6.13
N HIS A 87 5.17 -6.65 5.35
CA HIS A 87 4.28 -5.53 5.64
C HIS A 87 2.88 -5.78 5.09
N ARG A 88 1.96 -5.03 5.65
CA ARG A 88 0.58 -4.99 5.17
C ARG A 88 -0.05 -3.68 5.58
N SER A 89 -0.83 -3.09 4.68
CA SER A 89 -1.68 -1.94 5.01
C SER A 89 -3.11 -2.24 4.59
N ARG A 90 -4.04 -1.89 5.47
CA ARG A 90 -5.47 -2.11 5.24
C ARG A 90 -6.24 -0.88 5.70
N ALA A 91 -7.19 -0.43 4.89
CA ALA A 91 -8.04 0.69 5.27
C ALA A 91 -8.83 0.32 6.52
N ILE A 92 -8.95 1.26 7.46
CA ILE A 92 -9.65 1.04 8.72
C ILE A 92 -10.53 2.26 9.03
N GLY A 93 -11.81 2.02 9.32
CA GLY A 93 -12.76 3.09 9.62
C GLY A 93 -13.25 3.86 8.41
N GLY A 94 -13.11 3.32 7.22
CA GLY A 94 -13.51 3.94 5.96
C GLY A 94 -12.47 3.72 4.87
N PRO A 95 -12.71 4.24 3.65
CA PRO A 95 -11.74 4.15 2.57
C PRO A 95 -10.48 4.94 2.88
N ALA A 96 -9.37 4.55 2.26
CA ALA A 96 -8.10 5.25 2.39
C ALA A 96 -7.45 5.45 1.03
N VAL A 97 -6.70 6.53 0.90
CA VAL A 97 -5.95 6.89 -0.30
C VAL A 97 -4.51 7.19 0.11
N PHE A 98 -3.55 6.63 -0.60
CA PHE A 98 -2.16 6.95 -0.37
C PHE A 98 -1.39 7.08 -1.68
N PHE A 99 -0.32 7.88 -1.64
CA PHE A 99 0.68 7.98 -2.69
C PHE A 99 1.82 7.03 -2.36
N THR A 100 2.29 6.28 -3.34
CA THR A 100 3.42 5.38 -3.15
C THR A 100 4.43 5.55 -4.29
N VAL A 101 5.70 5.35 -3.97
CA VAL A 101 6.78 5.30 -4.96
C VAL A 101 7.63 4.08 -4.67
N LYS A 102 7.98 3.37 -5.74
CA LYS A 102 8.80 2.15 -5.67
C LYS A 102 9.94 2.23 -6.67
N SER A 103 11.09 1.72 -6.28
CA SER A 103 12.26 1.61 -7.15
C SER A 103 12.82 0.20 -7.03
N PRO A 104 13.22 -0.44 -8.15
CA PRO A 104 13.22 0.05 -9.53
C PRO A 104 11.83 0.06 -10.17
N ALA A 105 11.74 0.67 -11.36
CA ALA A 105 10.48 0.76 -12.09
C ALA A 105 9.97 -0.60 -12.58
N GLY A 106 10.86 -1.51 -12.93
CA GLY A 106 10.47 -2.82 -13.45
C GLY A 106 9.60 -2.69 -14.70
N ASP A 107 8.51 -3.44 -14.75
CA ASP A 107 7.53 -3.38 -15.85
C ASP A 107 6.44 -2.32 -15.59
N GLY A 108 6.50 -1.61 -14.47
CA GLY A 108 5.55 -0.56 -14.13
C GLY A 108 4.37 -0.99 -13.28
N ASP A 109 4.14 -2.30 -13.10
CA ASP A 109 3.09 -2.80 -12.22
C ASP A 109 3.54 -2.60 -10.76
N LEU A 110 2.72 -1.94 -9.96
CA LEU A 110 3.03 -1.72 -8.54
C LEU A 110 3.12 -3.03 -7.74
N ASP A 111 2.45 -4.08 -8.21
CA ASP A 111 2.41 -5.37 -7.53
C ASP A 111 3.35 -6.41 -8.12
N GLN A 112 4.23 -6.05 -9.06
CA GLN A 112 5.08 -7.03 -9.74
C GLN A 112 6.03 -7.79 -8.83
N ASP A 113 6.42 -7.19 -7.71
CA ASP A 113 7.34 -7.81 -6.74
C ASP A 113 6.62 -8.27 -5.47
N TYR A 114 5.32 -8.57 -5.60
CA TYR A 114 4.50 -9.03 -4.49
C TYR A 114 4.82 -10.49 -4.18
N ASN A 115 5.20 -10.76 -2.92
CA ASN A 115 5.51 -12.11 -2.43
C ASN A 115 4.83 -12.32 -1.10
N LYS A 116 3.83 -13.20 -1.05
CA LYS A 116 3.08 -13.48 0.16
C LYS A 116 4.01 -13.99 1.25
N ALA A 117 3.87 -13.45 2.46
CA ALA A 117 4.72 -13.80 3.61
C ALA A 117 3.98 -14.70 4.60
N GLU A 118 4.74 -15.40 5.44
CA GLU A 118 4.18 -16.11 6.58
C GLU A 118 3.72 -15.10 7.64
N GLY A 119 2.75 -15.48 8.46
CA GLY A 119 2.23 -14.60 9.50
C GLY A 119 0.99 -13.81 9.13
N ALA A 120 0.38 -14.11 7.97
CA ALA A 120 -0.83 -13.43 7.52
C ALA A 120 -1.98 -13.55 8.52
N GLU A 121 -2.13 -14.72 9.17
CA GLU A 121 -3.20 -14.91 10.16
C GLU A 121 -3.02 -14.03 11.38
N GLN A 122 -1.78 -13.89 11.86
CA GLN A 122 -1.48 -13.02 12.99
C GLN A 122 -1.76 -11.55 12.63
N ALA A 123 -1.43 -11.15 11.41
CA ALA A 123 -1.72 -9.79 10.93
C ALA A 123 -3.23 -9.54 10.87
N GLU A 124 -4.01 -10.54 10.45
CA GLU A 124 -5.47 -10.43 10.45
C GLU A 124 -6.03 -10.25 11.86
N LYS A 125 -5.52 -11.01 12.83
CA LYS A 125 -5.94 -10.87 14.23
C LYS A 125 -5.64 -9.48 14.77
N ARG A 126 -4.46 -8.93 14.46
CA ARG A 126 -4.10 -7.57 14.86
C ARG A 126 -5.01 -6.54 14.24
N PHE A 127 -5.41 -6.73 13.00
CA PHE A 127 -6.36 -5.82 12.35
C PHE A 127 -7.72 -5.85 13.05
N GLU A 128 -8.24 -7.05 13.34
CA GLU A 128 -9.52 -7.18 14.03
C GLU A 128 -9.49 -6.54 15.42
N GLU A 129 -8.38 -6.71 16.15
CA GLU A 129 -8.20 -6.07 17.45
C GLU A 129 -8.16 -4.56 17.32
N ALA A 130 -7.41 -4.02 16.35
CA ALA A 130 -7.32 -2.58 16.11
C ALA A 130 -8.67 -2.00 15.74
N LYS A 131 -9.45 -2.71 14.94
CA LYS A 131 -10.79 -2.31 14.54
C LYS A 131 -11.72 -2.21 15.75
N ARG A 132 -11.68 -3.20 16.66
CA ARG A 132 -12.48 -3.19 17.88
C ARG A 132 -12.11 -2.07 18.85
N LYS A 133 -10.82 -1.73 18.95
CA LYS A 133 -10.34 -0.67 19.85
C LYS A 133 -10.59 0.74 19.32
N THR A 134 -10.58 0.90 18.01
CA THR A 134 -10.60 2.21 17.35
C THR A 134 -12.01 2.60 16.90
N PHE A 135 -12.79 1.64 16.53
CA PHE A 135 -14.11 1.80 16.00
C PHE A 135 -15.08 0.78 16.62
#